data_f14af5818eafe72e940f5a4ddec7371c
#
_entry.id   f14af5818eafe72e940f5a4ddec7371c
#
_cell.length_a   1.000
_cell.length_b   1.000
_cell.length_c   1.000
_cell.angle_alpha   90.00
_cell.angle_beta   90.00
_cell.angle_gamma   90.00
#
_symmetry.space_group_name_H-M   'P 1'
#
loop_
_entity.id
_entity.type
_entity.pdbx_description
1 polymer ?
#
loop_
_entity_poly.entity_id
_entity_poly.type
_entity_poly.pdbx_seq_one_letter_code
_entity_poly.pdbx_strand_id
1 'polypeptide(L)'
;MWVDIAGAKTNSFLPLNTAIIFLKKCISYLRDVLAKFFRTYKEAYHGITKPVWILATIQLINRTGSMVLPFMTVYMTSALGYTKTEAGIIMSIFGIGSLAGSYLGGRWTDKFGPFKVQFLSLTIGGMSYLFIPFLHGFYPLAIGVFICGLINDSLRPAASSMTSHFATEATTTRSFSLMRMAINLGVAIGPAIAGILAGINYTWLFIGDGATCIAAGIVFYYYFKEKQPQ
;
A
#
# COMPACT_ATOMS: atom_id res chain seq x y z
N MET A 1 -51.54 20.74 -22.75
CA MET A 1 -51.41 19.91 -23.96
C MET A 1 -50.52 18.73 -23.53
N TRP A 2 -51.14 17.72 -22.94
CA TRP A 2 -50.51 16.46 -22.49
C TRP A 2 -50.60 15.47 -23.65
N VAL A 3 -49.47 15.09 -24.20
CA VAL A 3 -49.39 14.07 -25.26
C VAL A 3 -49.24 12.71 -24.61
N ASP A 4 -50.20 11.83 -24.91
CA ASP A 4 -50.23 10.42 -24.58
C ASP A 4 -48.95 9.68 -24.98
N ILE A 5 -48.22 9.19 -24.00
CA ILE A 5 -47.16 8.21 -24.19
C ILE A 5 -47.59 6.85 -23.60
N ALA A 6 -48.77 6.40 -24.04
CA ALA A 6 -49.31 5.08 -23.68
C ALA A 6 -49.61 4.27 -24.93
N GLY A 7 -48.62 3.90 -25.71
CA GLY A 7 -48.82 3.15 -26.95
C GLY A 7 -47.64 2.33 -27.45
N ALA A 8 -46.52 2.24 -26.73
CA ALA A 8 -45.41 1.39 -27.12
C ALA A 8 -45.62 -0.02 -26.53
N LYS A 9 -46.20 -0.93 -27.29
CA LYS A 9 -46.18 -2.35 -27.00
C LYS A 9 -44.73 -2.84 -26.89
N THR A 10 -44.27 -3.01 -25.66
CA THR A 10 -43.01 -3.66 -25.30
C THR A 10 -43.15 -5.17 -25.53
N ASN A 11 -43.01 -5.61 -26.76
CA ASN A 11 -42.76 -7.02 -27.11
C ASN A 11 -41.71 -7.07 -28.21
N SER A 12 -40.50 -6.58 -27.92
CA SER A 12 -39.33 -6.98 -28.69
C SER A 12 -38.38 -7.76 -27.77
N PHE A 13 -38.77 -9.02 -27.45
CA PHE A 13 -37.77 -10.01 -27.09
C PHE A 13 -36.78 -10.04 -28.26
N LEU A 14 -35.58 -9.52 -28.03
CA LEU A 14 -34.49 -9.74 -28.97
C LEU A 14 -34.44 -11.25 -29.27
N PRO A 15 -34.49 -11.68 -30.56
CA PRO A 15 -34.42 -13.09 -30.86
C PRO A 15 -33.17 -13.69 -30.21
N LEU A 16 -33.31 -14.81 -29.53
CA LEU A 16 -32.27 -15.46 -28.71
C LEU A 16 -30.91 -15.52 -29.46
N ASN A 17 -30.96 -15.72 -30.78
CA ASN A 17 -29.79 -15.70 -31.67
C ASN A 17 -29.07 -14.33 -31.68
N THR A 18 -29.79 -13.20 -31.66
CA THR A 18 -29.21 -11.88 -31.66
C THR A 18 -28.53 -11.56 -30.32
N ALA A 19 -29.15 -12.01 -29.21
CA ALA A 19 -28.55 -11.88 -27.88
C ALA A 19 -27.27 -12.72 -27.76
N ILE A 20 -27.26 -13.93 -28.30
CA ILE A 20 -26.07 -14.81 -28.30
C ILE A 20 -24.96 -14.23 -29.17
N ILE A 21 -25.29 -13.67 -30.35
CA ILE A 21 -24.29 -13.00 -31.19
C ILE A 21 -23.70 -11.76 -30.51
N PHE A 22 -24.55 -10.96 -29.86
CA PHE A 22 -24.11 -9.78 -29.09
C PHE A 22 -23.18 -10.19 -27.95
N LEU A 23 -23.54 -11.21 -27.16
CA LEU A 23 -22.70 -11.74 -26.07
C LEU A 23 -21.35 -12.26 -26.58
N LYS A 24 -21.34 -13.05 -27.67
CA LYS A 24 -20.10 -13.52 -28.30
C LYS A 24 -19.21 -12.36 -28.75
N LYS A 25 -19.78 -11.33 -29.36
CA LYS A 25 -19.04 -10.14 -29.80
C LYS A 25 -18.48 -9.33 -28.62
N CYS A 26 -19.27 -9.22 -27.54
CA CYS A 26 -18.84 -8.57 -26.30
C CYS A 26 -17.70 -9.34 -25.62
N ILE A 27 -17.80 -10.67 -25.54
CA ILE A 27 -16.75 -11.53 -24.97
C ILE A 27 -15.48 -11.48 -25.83
N SER A 28 -15.61 -11.53 -27.18
CA SER A 28 -14.46 -11.39 -28.07
C SER A 28 -13.77 -10.03 -27.88
N TYR A 29 -14.54 -8.94 -27.84
CA TYR A 29 -14.01 -7.58 -27.61
C TYR A 29 -13.28 -7.48 -26.26
N LEU A 30 -13.91 -7.99 -25.19
CA LEU A 30 -13.27 -8.05 -23.85
C LEU A 30 -11.97 -8.85 -23.87
N ARG A 31 -11.96 -10.00 -24.53
CA ARG A 31 -10.75 -10.83 -24.69
C ARG A 31 -9.64 -10.08 -25.42
N ASP A 32 -9.98 -9.38 -26.51
CA ASP A 32 -9.00 -8.63 -27.32
C ASP A 32 -8.45 -7.41 -26.57
N VAL A 33 -9.32 -6.71 -25.81
CA VAL A 33 -8.90 -5.63 -24.90
C VAL A 33 -7.98 -6.15 -23.81
N LEU A 34 -8.33 -7.26 -23.17
CA LEU A 34 -7.49 -7.89 -22.14
C LEU A 34 -6.16 -8.38 -22.73
N ALA A 35 -6.17 -9.03 -23.88
CA ALA A 35 -4.95 -9.49 -24.55
C ALA A 35 -4.01 -8.31 -24.91
N LYS A 36 -4.58 -7.23 -25.43
CA LYS A 36 -3.85 -5.99 -25.72
C LYS A 36 -3.28 -5.38 -24.44
N PHE A 37 -4.09 -5.33 -23.37
CA PHE A 37 -3.66 -4.84 -22.07
C PHE A 37 -2.48 -5.65 -21.52
N PHE A 38 -2.57 -6.99 -21.50
CA PHE A 38 -1.48 -7.84 -21.03
C PHE A 38 -0.21 -7.73 -21.89
N ARG A 39 -0.36 -7.60 -23.20
CA ARG A 39 0.78 -7.39 -24.10
C ARG A 39 1.46 -6.06 -23.83
N THR A 40 0.70 -4.98 -23.77
CA THR A 40 1.23 -3.63 -23.45
C THR A 40 1.88 -3.61 -22.07
N TYR A 41 1.27 -4.30 -21.08
CA TYR A 41 1.83 -4.44 -19.74
C TYR A 41 3.17 -5.18 -19.76
N LYS A 42 3.26 -6.30 -20.46
CA LYS A 42 4.50 -7.08 -20.62
C LYS A 42 5.61 -6.27 -21.30
N GLU A 43 5.26 -5.51 -22.34
CA GLU A 43 6.18 -4.62 -23.04
C GLU A 43 6.63 -3.43 -22.15
N ALA A 44 5.72 -2.85 -21.39
CA ALA A 44 6.01 -1.72 -20.50
C ALA A 44 7.02 -2.06 -19.39
N TYR A 45 6.97 -3.30 -18.87
CA TYR A 45 7.86 -3.76 -17.80
C TYR A 45 8.99 -4.66 -18.29
N HIS A 46 9.17 -4.77 -19.61
CA HIS A 46 10.28 -5.52 -20.19
C HIS A 46 11.62 -4.87 -19.84
N GLY A 47 12.61 -5.70 -19.50
CA GLY A 47 13.97 -5.25 -19.17
C GLY A 47 14.18 -4.78 -17.73
N ILE A 48 13.15 -4.75 -16.89
CA ILE A 48 13.31 -4.45 -15.45
C ILE A 48 14.08 -5.58 -14.78
N THR A 49 15.06 -5.23 -13.97
CA THR A 49 15.94 -6.18 -13.26
C THR A 49 15.18 -6.97 -12.19
N LYS A 50 15.60 -8.20 -11.93
CA LYS A 50 15.03 -9.05 -10.87
C LYS A 50 15.01 -8.37 -9.48
N PRO A 51 16.09 -7.66 -9.03
CA PRO A 51 16.06 -6.94 -7.76
C PRO A 51 14.91 -5.93 -7.65
N VAL A 52 14.60 -5.19 -8.71
CA VAL A 52 13.51 -4.21 -8.70
C VAL A 52 12.15 -4.88 -8.57
N TRP A 53 11.93 -6.03 -9.21
CA TRP A 53 10.71 -6.82 -9.03
C TRP A 53 10.54 -7.29 -7.58
N ILE A 54 11.63 -7.70 -6.92
CA ILE A 54 11.59 -8.11 -5.52
C ILE A 54 11.34 -6.91 -4.60
N LEU A 55 11.96 -5.75 -4.87
CA LEU A 55 11.66 -4.51 -4.16
C LEU A 55 10.17 -4.13 -4.28
N ALA A 56 9.60 -4.25 -5.48
CA ALA A 56 8.18 -4.00 -5.71
C ALA A 56 7.28 -4.98 -4.92
N THR A 57 7.65 -6.27 -4.87
CA THR A 57 6.94 -7.27 -4.07
C THR A 57 7.01 -6.97 -2.57
N ILE A 58 8.19 -6.58 -2.08
CA ILE A 58 8.39 -6.16 -0.68
C ILE A 58 7.51 -4.95 -0.35
N GLN A 59 7.46 -3.96 -1.24
CA GLN A 59 6.60 -2.80 -1.08
C GLN A 59 5.11 -3.17 -1.12
N LEU A 60 4.72 -4.09 -2.00
CA LEU A 60 3.35 -4.60 -2.04
C LEU A 60 2.95 -5.24 -0.71
N ILE A 61 3.78 -6.16 -0.18
CA ILE A 61 3.54 -6.83 1.11
C ILE A 61 3.44 -5.80 2.23
N ASN A 62 4.40 -4.88 2.32
CA ASN A 62 4.40 -3.83 3.32
C ASN A 62 3.15 -2.93 3.23
N ARG A 63 2.73 -2.54 2.03
CA ARG A 63 1.57 -1.68 1.82
C ARG A 63 0.23 -2.39 1.93
N THR A 64 0.17 -3.68 1.66
CA THR A 64 -1.02 -4.49 1.96
C THR A 64 -1.28 -4.58 3.46
N GLY A 65 -0.21 -4.53 4.27
CA GLY A 65 -0.30 -4.43 5.73
C GLY A 65 -0.67 -3.05 6.25
N SER A 66 -0.72 -1.99 5.44
CA SER A 66 -1.03 -0.61 5.88
C SER A 66 -2.48 -0.46 6.35
N MET A 67 -2.81 -1.15 7.43
CA MET A 67 -4.16 -1.31 7.98
C MET A 67 -4.43 -0.32 9.11
N VAL A 68 -3.40 0.02 9.89
CA VAL A 68 -3.53 0.84 11.10
C VAL A 68 -3.93 2.26 10.77
N LEU A 69 -3.27 2.92 9.82
CA LEU A 69 -3.47 4.34 9.53
C LEU A 69 -4.92 4.71 9.18
N PRO A 70 -5.60 4.01 8.25
CA PRO A 70 -6.99 4.34 7.91
C PRO A 70 -7.96 4.16 9.08
N PHE A 71 -7.66 3.24 9.99
CA PHE A 71 -8.53 2.91 11.12
C PHE A 71 -8.10 3.52 12.45
N MET A 72 -6.94 4.21 12.49
CA MET A 72 -6.37 4.74 13.75
C MET A 72 -7.32 5.72 14.44
N THR A 73 -7.95 6.63 13.69
CA THR A 73 -8.93 7.58 14.26
C THR A 73 -10.15 6.85 14.80
N VAL A 74 -10.65 5.83 14.09
CA VAL A 74 -11.79 5.01 14.54
C VAL A 74 -11.42 4.21 15.78
N TYR A 75 -10.23 3.62 15.82
CA TYR A 75 -9.71 2.92 17.00
C TYR A 75 -9.66 3.84 18.22
N MET A 76 -9.10 5.04 18.08
CA MET A 76 -9.01 6.01 19.18
C MET A 76 -10.39 6.44 19.69
N THR A 77 -11.33 6.69 18.79
CA THR A 77 -12.66 7.18 19.18
C THR A 77 -13.59 6.07 19.66
N SER A 78 -13.58 4.90 19.01
CA SER A 78 -14.52 3.82 19.31
C SER A 78 -14.03 2.83 20.35
N ALA A 79 -12.70 2.54 20.39
CA ALA A 79 -12.14 1.56 21.33
C ALA A 79 -11.51 2.22 22.57
N LEU A 80 -10.86 3.39 22.42
CA LEU A 80 -10.20 4.08 23.54
C LEU A 80 -11.04 5.21 24.15
N GLY A 81 -12.18 5.57 23.54
CA GLY A 81 -13.08 6.59 24.06
C GLY A 81 -12.58 8.04 23.93
N TYR A 82 -11.57 8.29 23.09
CA TYR A 82 -11.09 9.65 22.86
C TYR A 82 -12.10 10.48 22.05
N THR A 83 -12.10 11.77 22.29
CA THR A 83 -12.86 12.74 21.49
C THR A 83 -12.27 12.82 20.08
N LYS A 84 -13.08 13.25 19.11
CA LYS A 84 -12.62 13.49 17.73
C LYS A 84 -11.45 14.49 17.69
N THR A 85 -11.47 15.48 18.59
CA THR A 85 -10.40 16.49 18.71
C THR A 85 -9.07 15.86 19.17
N GLU A 86 -9.08 15.04 20.22
CA GLU A 86 -7.90 14.34 20.71
C GLU A 86 -7.33 13.39 19.66
N ALA A 87 -8.20 12.63 18.99
CA ALA A 87 -7.78 11.75 17.88
C ALA A 87 -7.16 12.57 16.73
N GLY A 88 -7.73 13.73 16.40
CA GLY A 88 -7.18 14.65 15.40
C GLY A 88 -5.79 15.18 15.78
N ILE A 89 -5.58 15.54 17.06
CA ILE A 89 -4.28 16.00 17.56
C ILE A 89 -3.24 14.88 17.45
N ILE A 90 -3.57 13.65 17.87
CA ILE A 90 -2.66 12.50 17.78
C ILE A 90 -2.29 12.21 16.31
N MET A 91 -3.26 12.27 15.38
CA MET A 91 -2.99 12.09 13.96
C MET A 91 -2.13 13.21 13.36
N SER A 92 -2.26 14.44 13.86
CA SER A 92 -1.38 15.56 13.49
C SER A 92 0.04 15.32 13.98
N ILE A 93 0.21 14.79 15.18
CA ILE A 93 1.50 14.39 15.75
C ILE A 93 2.13 13.25 14.91
N PHE A 94 1.34 12.27 14.46
CA PHE A 94 1.79 11.28 13.49
C PHE A 94 2.33 11.94 12.21
N GLY A 95 1.59 12.90 11.65
CA GLY A 95 2.02 13.64 10.46
C GLY A 95 3.35 14.35 10.63
N ILE A 96 3.58 14.98 11.79
CA ILE A 96 4.88 15.61 12.13
C ILE A 96 5.98 14.55 12.23
N GLY A 97 5.71 13.40 12.86
CA GLY A 97 6.63 12.26 12.91
C GLY A 97 6.98 11.74 11.52
N SER A 98 5.99 11.62 10.64
CA SER A 98 6.14 11.19 9.24
C SER A 98 7.02 12.15 8.42
N LEU A 99 6.81 13.46 8.55
CA LEU A 99 7.67 14.48 7.92
C LEU A 99 9.12 14.42 8.42
N ALA A 100 9.28 14.34 9.74
CA ALA A 100 10.61 14.19 10.36
C ALA A 100 11.28 12.88 9.91
N GLY A 101 10.53 11.78 9.85
CA GLY A 101 11.00 10.48 9.40
C GLY A 101 11.46 10.49 7.95
N SER A 102 10.72 11.11 7.05
CA SER A 102 11.12 11.25 5.64
C SER A 102 12.40 12.08 5.50
N TYR A 103 12.54 13.17 6.25
CA TYR A 103 13.72 14.02 6.22
C TYR A 103 14.96 13.31 6.82
N LEU A 104 14.83 12.78 8.03
CA LEU A 104 15.91 12.05 8.70
C LEU A 104 16.26 10.77 7.97
N GLY A 105 15.27 10.07 7.44
CA GLY A 105 15.46 8.87 6.63
C GLY A 105 16.32 9.12 5.39
N GLY A 106 16.19 10.28 4.74
CA GLY A 106 17.09 10.72 3.67
C GLY A 106 18.54 10.82 4.18
N ARG A 107 18.76 11.59 5.25
CA ARG A 107 20.10 11.75 5.86
C ARG A 107 20.69 10.42 6.35
N TRP A 108 19.88 9.55 6.93
CA TRP A 108 20.33 8.23 7.38
C TRP A 108 20.67 7.33 6.19
N THR A 109 19.92 7.42 5.10
CA THR A 109 20.20 6.71 3.86
C THR A 109 21.54 7.11 3.27
N ASP A 110 21.85 8.42 3.27
CA ASP A 110 23.13 8.94 2.77
C ASP A 110 24.31 8.53 3.69
N LYS A 111 24.07 8.51 5.01
CA LYS A 111 25.13 8.22 6.01
C LYS A 111 25.37 6.72 6.22
N PHE A 112 24.33 5.92 6.32
CA PHE A 112 24.40 4.50 6.71
C PHE A 112 24.15 3.53 5.55
N GLY A 113 23.74 4.04 4.40
CA GLY A 113 23.36 3.30 3.23
C GLY A 113 21.88 2.88 3.22
N PRO A 114 21.29 2.74 2.02
CA PRO A 114 19.86 2.48 1.86
C PRO A 114 19.44 1.11 2.38
N PHE A 115 20.32 0.10 2.32
CA PHE A 115 20.02 -1.24 2.80
C PHE A 115 19.72 -1.25 4.31
N LYS A 116 20.59 -0.65 5.13
CA LYS A 116 20.44 -0.65 6.58
C LYS A 116 19.19 0.12 7.01
N VAL A 117 18.98 1.30 6.41
CA VAL A 117 17.83 2.13 6.72
C VAL A 117 16.53 1.44 6.34
N GLN A 118 16.46 0.85 5.14
CA GLN A 118 15.25 0.14 4.70
C GLN A 118 14.96 -1.09 5.59
N PHE A 119 15.97 -1.88 5.94
CA PHE A 119 15.81 -3.03 6.82
C PHE A 119 15.34 -2.62 8.21
N LEU A 120 15.99 -1.63 8.83
CA LEU A 120 15.62 -1.14 10.16
C LEU A 120 14.22 -0.52 10.15
N SER A 121 13.87 0.26 9.14
CA SER A 121 12.52 0.84 9.03
C SER A 121 11.44 -0.23 8.91
N LEU A 122 11.66 -1.30 8.17
CA LEU A 122 10.71 -2.40 8.05
C LEU A 122 10.58 -3.18 9.35
N THR A 123 11.70 -3.51 10.01
CA THR A 123 11.68 -4.35 11.21
C THR A 123 11.25 -3.59 12.46
N ILE A 124 11.92 -2.46 12.77
CA ILE A 124 11.58 -1.63 13.94
C ILE A 124 10.24 -0.93 13.73
N GLY A 125 9.94 -0.50 12.48
CA GLY A 125 8.63 0.04 12.13
C GLY A 125 7.51 -0.97 12.33
N GLY A 126 7.70 -2.22 11.92
CA GLY A 126 6.75 -3.31 12.18
C GLY A 126 6.57 -3.57 13.69
N MET A 127 7.66 -3.59 14.45
CA MET A 127 7.60 -3.72 15.91
C MET A 127 6.85 -2.55 16.56
N SER A 128 7.06 -1.31 16.09
CA SER A 128 6.38 -0.14 16.64
C SER A 128 4.85 -0.24 16.55
N TYR A 129 4.31 -0.81 15.47
CA TYR A 129 2.87 -1.08 15.35
C TYR A 129 2.39 -2.08 16.41
N LEU A 130 3.15 -3.12 16.71
CA LEU A 130 2.77 -4.11 17.72
C LEU A 130 2.71 -3.54 19.14
N PHE A 131 3.47 -2.45 19.41
CA PHE A 131 3.49 -1.80 20.72
C PHE A 131 2.35 -0.79 20.93
N ILE A 132 1.76 -0.23 19.87
CA ILE A 132 0.71 0.80 20.00
C ILE A 132 -0.47 0.36 20.88
N PRO A 133 -1.02 -0.86 20.77
CA PRO A 133 -2.16 -1.28 21.59
C PRO A 133 -1.90 -1.32 23.10
N PHE A 134 -0.63 -1.37 23.51
CA PHE A 134 -0.22 -1.40 24.91
C PHE A 134 -0.03 0.00 25.51
N LEU A 135 -0.09 1.04 24.68
CA LEU A 135 0.09 2.43 25.12
C LEU A 135 -1.25 2.99 25.60
N HIS A 136 -1.37 3.17 26.91
CA HIS A 136 -2.57 3.68 27.55
C HIS A 136 -2.38 5.16 27.93
N GLY A 137 -3.38 5.99 27.68
CA GLY A 137 -3.37 7.41 27.95
C GLY A 137 -2.88 8.25 26.75
N PHE A 138 -3.27 9.52 26.77
CA PHE A 138 -3.05 10.44 25.64
C PHE A 138 -1.56 10.64 25.29
N TYR A 139 -0.72 10.97 26.28
CA TYR A 139 0.69 11.29 26.04
C TYR A 139 1.50 10.07 25.57
N PRO A 140 1.43 8.87 26.21
CA PRO A 140 2.15 7.71 25.72
C PRO A 140 1.74 7.33 24.30
N LEU A 141 0.43 7.38 23.98
CA LEU A 141 -0.07 7.07 22.66
C LEU A 141 0.43 8.10 21.62
N ALA A 142 0.39 9.39 21.92
CA ALA A 142 0.88 10.44 21.05
C ALA A 142 2.38 10.29 20.74
N ILE A 143 3.21 9.99 21.75
CA ILE A 143 4.64 9.72 21.58
C ILE A 143 4.87 8.46 20.75
N GLY A 144 4.16 7.37 21.05
CA GLY A 144 4.27 6.13 20.31
C GLY A 144 3.90 6.28 18.84
N VAL A 145 2.82 7.01 18.56
CA VAL A 145 2.36 7.30 17.19
C VAL A 145 3.33 8.22 16.44
N PHE A 146 3.93 9.20 17.11
CA PHE A 146 5.01 10.02 16.56
C PHE A 146 6.22 9.17 16.13
N ILE A 147 6.72 8.31 17.04
CA ILE A 147 7.85 7.42 16.78
C ILE A 147 7.51 6.45 15.63
N CYS A 148 6.29 5.93 15.61
CA CYS A 148 5.79 5.06 14.55
C CYS A 148 5.85 5.77 13.19
N GLY A 149 5.34 7.00 13.09
CA GLY A 149 5.41 7.82 11.87
C GLY A 149 6.87 8.08 11.44
N LEU A 150 7.73 8.44 12.39
CA LEU A 150 9.12 8.72 12.13
C LEU A 150 9.88 7.51 11.55
N ILE A 151 9.72 6.33 12.16
CA ILE A 151 10.43 5.12 11.73
C ILE A 151 9.88 4.62 10.39
N ASN A 152 8.55 4.53 10.26
CA ASN A 152 7.95 3.94 9.06
C ASN A 152 8.13 4.81 7.81
N ASP A 153 8.11 6.14 7.93
CA ASP A 153 8.29 7.02 6.79
C ASP A 153 9.76 7.27 6.42
N SER A 154 10.72 6.90 7.26
CA SER A 154 12.13 6.81 6.88
C SER A 154 12.41 5.73 5.82
N LEU A 155 11.49 4.78 5.63
CA LEU A 155 11.52 3.78 4.57
C LEU A 155 11.50 4.40 3.16
N ARG A 156 10.77 5.51 2.96
CA ARG A 156 10.53 6.09 1.62
C ARG A 156 11.82 6.47 0.88
N PRO A 157 12.71 7.30 1.45
CA PRO A 157 13.96 7.66 0.77
C PRO A 157 14.88 6.44 0.57
N ALA A 158 14.95 5.53 1.55
CA ALA A 158 15.75 4.33 1.44
C ALA A 158 15.27 3.41 0.31
N ALA A 159 13.96 3.17 0.20
CA ALA A 159 13.37 2.37 -0.87
C ALA A 159 13.58 3.01 -2.26
N SER A 160 13.49 4.35 -2.35
CA SER A 160 13.77 5.08 -3.60
C SER A 160 15.23 4.93 -4.01
N SER A 161 16.18 5.06 -3.08
CA SER A 161 17.61 4.89 -3.32
C SER A 161 17.94 3.46 -3.76
N MET A 162 17.37 2.43 -3.09
CA MET A 162 17.52 1.03 -3.50
C MET A 162 16.97 0.79 -4.92
N THR A 163 15.81 1.36 -5.23
CA THR A 163 15.20 1.23 -6.57
C THR A 163 16.10 1.85 -7.63
N SER A 164 16.62 3.05 -7.38
CA SER A 164 17.53 3.75 -8.29
C SER A 164 18.84 2.97 -8.51
N HIS A 165 19.38 2.37 -7.44
CA HIS A 165 20.61 1.59 -7.51
C HIS A 165 20.48 0.34 -8.39
N PHE A 166 19.36 -0.38 -8.33
CA PHE A 166 19.12 -1.60 -9.09
C PHE A 166 18.44 -1.38 -10.44
N ALA A 167 17.94 -0.18 -10.72
CA ALA A 167 17.43 0.19 -12.02
C ALA A 167 18.59 0.52 -12.98
N THR A 168 18.44 0.20 -14.26
CA THR A 168 19.34 0.68 -15.31
C THR A 168 18.86 2.03 -15.82
N GLU A 169 19.73 2.84 -16.44
CA GLU A 169 19.32 4.13 -17.01
C GLU A 169 18.09 4.00 -17.92
N ALA A 170 18.06 2.97 -18.77
CA ALA A 170 16.95 2.71 -19.69
C ALA A 170 15.65 2.27 -19.00
N THR A 171 15.71 1.77 -17.76
CA THR A 171 14.55 1.22 -17.04
C THR A 171 14.16 2.00 -15.80
N THR A 172 14.87 3.07 -15.44
CA THR A 172 14.62 3.85 -14.21
C THR A 172 13.17 4.29 -14.08
N THR A 173 12.62 4.96 -15.09
CA THR A 173 11.22 5.42 -15.05
C THR A 173 10.22 4.26 -14.90
N ARG A 174 10.47 3.15 -15.60
CA ARG A 174 9.63 1.94 -15.53
C ARG A 174 9.73 1.27 -14.16
N SER A 175 10.92 1.26 -13.55
CA SER A 175 11.18 0.72 -12.20
C SER A 175 10.38 1.52 -11.15
N PHE A 176 10.43 2.85 -11.18
CA PHE A 176 9.64 3.67 -10.28
C PHE A 176 8.12 3.56 -10.55
N SER A 177 7.71 3.38 -11.80
CA SER A 177 6.31 3.10 -12.15
C SER A 177 5.83 1.78 -11.55
N LEU A 178 6.64 0.71 -11.62
CA LEU A 178 6.37 -0.59 -11.00
C LEU A 178 6.24 -0.47 -9.49
N MET A 179 7.16 0.27 -8.84
CA MET A 179 7.11 0.54 -7.40
C MET A 179 5.81 1.26 -7.00
N ARG A 180 5.43 2.31 -7.74
CA ARG A 180 4.16 3.03 -7.50
C ARG A 180 2.95 2.14 -7.68
N MET A 181 2.94 1.29 -8.69
CA MET A 181 1.87 0.33 -8.92
C MET A 181 1.75 -0.66 -7.74
N ALA A 182 2.86 -1.21 -7.26
CA ALA A 182 2.88 -2.11 -6.12
C ALA A 182 2.36 -1.42 -4.85
N ILE A 183 2.78 -0.17 -4.58
CA ILE A 183 2.29 0.65 -3.47
C ILE A 183 0.79 0.88 -3.58
N ASN A 184 0.29 1.33 -4.73
CA ASN A 184 -1.13 1.65 -4.93
C ASN A 184 -2.00 0.39 -4.81
N LEU A 185 -1.53 -0.75 -5.33
CA LEU A 185 -2.23 -2.02 -5.20
C LEU A 185 -2.30 -2.45 -3.72
N GLY A 186 -1.21 -2.33 -2.97
CA GLY A 186 -1.19 -2.62 -1.54
C GLY A 186 -2.14 -1.72 -0.75
N VAL A 187 -2.12 -0.41 -1.02
CA VAL A 187 -3.03 0.57 -0.39
C VAL A 187 -4.50 0.32 -0.76
N ALA A 188 -4.80 -0.23 -1.92
CA ALA A 188 -6.16 -0.61 -2.30
C ALA A 188 -6.65 -1.86 -1.56
N ILE A 189 -5.76 -2.84 -1.35
CA ILE A 189 -6.07 -4.12 -0.67
C ILE A 189 -6.11 -3.96 0.85
N GLY A 190 -5.16 -3.20 1.42
CA GLY A 190 -4.97 -3.05 2.88
C GLY A 190 -6.25 -2.66 3.62
N PRO A 191 -6.94 -1.57 3.28
CA PRO A 191 -8.16 -1.15 3.97
C PRO A 191 -9.32 -2.15 3.87
N ALA A 192 -9.40 -2.93 2.79
CA ALA A 192 -10.42 -3.97 2.64
C ALA A 192 -10.20 -5.11 3.68
N ILE A 193 -8.96 -5.56 3.83
CA ILE A 193 -8.58 -6.54 4.87
C ILE A 193 -8.77 -5.93 6.26
N ALA A 194 -8.34 -4.68 6.43
CA ALA A 194 -8.47 -3.97 7.69
C ALA A 194 -9.91 -3.84 8.17
N GLY A 195 -10.86 -3.59 7.27
CA GLY A 195 -12.29 -3.53 7.61
C GLY A 195 -12.82 -4.85 8.18
N ILE A 196 -12.40 -5.98 7.62
CA ILE A 196 -12.77 -7.32 8.13
C ILE A 196 -12.16 -7.54 9.52
N LEU A 197 -10.87 -7.24 9.69
CA LEU A 197 -10.16 -7.43 10.96
C LEU A 197 -10.69 -6.49 12.06
N ALA A 198 -11.00 -5.23 11.73
CA ALA A 198 -11.57 -4.27 12.65
C ALA A 198 -12.95 -4.71 13.18
N GLY A 199 -13.73 -5.40 12.35
CA GLY A 199 -15.03 -5.97 12.75
C GLY A 199 -14.90 -7.09 13.81
N ILE A 200 -13.73 -7.73 13.92
CA ILE A 200 -13.45 -8.76 14.93
C ILE A 200 -12.83 -8.11 16.19
N ASN A 201 -11.69 -7.45 16.02
CA ASN A 201 -10.99 -6.73 17.09
C ASN A 201 -9.92 -5.81 16.46
N TYR A 202 -9.85 -4.57 16.91
CA TYR A 202 -8.85 -3.60 16.45
C TYR A 202 -7.40 -4.04 16.66
N THR A 203 -7.11 -4.87 17.67
CA THR A 203 -5.76 -5.39 17.92
C THR A 203 -5.19 -6.16 16.73
N TRP A 204 -6.05 -6.84 15.95
CA TRP A 204 -5.62 -7.54 14.74
C TRP A 204 -5.08 -6.64 13.63
N LEU A 205 -5.51 -5.37 13.60
CA LEU A 205 -4.95 -4.38 12.66
C LEU A 205 -3.46 -4.15 12.93
N PHE A 206 -3.11 -3.96 14.21
CA PHE A 206 -1.73 -3.71 14.63
C PHE A 206 -0.86 -4.95 14.43
N ILE A 207 -1.39 -6.14 14.74
CA ILE A 207 -0.69 -7.42 14.52
C ILE A 207 -0.48 -7.64 13.03
N GLY A 208 -1.50 -7.42 12.21
CA GLY A 208 -1.43 -7.58 10.75
C GLY A 208 -0.42 -6.64 10.11
N ASP A 209 -0.44 -5.36 10.47
CA ASP A 209 0.50 -4.35 9.95
C ASP A 209 1.94 -4.64 10.42
N GLY A 210 2.12 -4.92 11.71
CA GLY A 210 3.42 -5.30 12.26
C GLY A 210 3.99 -6.56 11.62
N ALA A 211 3.18 -7.61 11.49
CA ALA A 211 3.60 -8.90 10.92
C ALA A 211 3.99 -8.77 9.44
N THR A 212 3.22 -8.02 8.64
CA THR A 212 3.53 -7.79 7.21
C THR A 212 4.78 -6.94 7.03
N CYS A 213 4.99 -5.91 7.86
CA CYS A 213 6.21 -5.12 7.87
C CYS A 213 7.43 -5.97 8.20
N ILE A 214 7.37 -6.80 9.24
CA ILE A 214 8.47 -7.69 9.65
C ILE A 214 8.73 -8.74 8.57
N ALA A 215 7.69 -9.36 8.01
CA ALA A 215 7.82 -10.33 6.92
C ALA A 215 8.48 -9.69 5.69
N ALA A 216 8.09 -8.47 5.31
CA ALA A 216 8.73 -7.69 4.26
C ALA A 216 10.21 -7.43 4.57
N GLY A 217 10.54 -7.10 5.84
CA GLY A 217 11.91 -6.92 6.33
C GLY A 217 12.75 -8.18 6.24
N ILE A 218 12.19 -9.33 6.60
CA ILE A 218 12.84 -10.64 6.51
C ILE A 218 13.16 -10.98 5.04
N VAL A 219 12.17 -10.87 4.14
CA VAL A 219 12.36 -11.12 2.70
C VAL A 219 13.41 -10.17 2.13
N PHE A 220 13.36 -8.89 2.53
CA PHE A 220 14.35 -7.89 2.12
C PHE A 220 15.75 -8.26 2.55
N TYR A 221 15.95 -8.62 3.81
CA TYR A 221 17.26 -9.00 4.36
C TYR A 221 17.86 -10.18 3.63
N TYR A 222 17.13 -11.29 3.51
CA TYR A 222 17.65 -12.51 2.88
C TYR A 222 18.04 -12.32 1.42
N TYR A 223 17.30 -11.50 0.67
CA TYR A 223 17.59 -11.30 -0.74
C TYR A 223 18.70 -10.27 -0.99
N PHE A 224 18.76 -9.20 -0.19
CA PHE A 224 19.66 -8.08 -0.46
C PHE A 224 20.93 -8.07 0.41
N LYS A 225 21.06 -8.94 1.40
CA LYS A 225 22.24 -9.00 2.30
C LYS A 225 23.56 -9.08 1.52
N GLU A 226 23.63 -9.87 0.45
CA GLU A 226 24.83 -10.06 -0.35
C GLU A 226 24.95 -9.07 -1.53
N LYS A 227 23.91 -8.27 -1.77
CA LYS A 227 23.82 -7.35 -2.92
C LYS A 227 23.77 -5.89 -2.46
N GLN A 228 24.37 -5.60 -1.31
CA GLN A 228 24.32 -4.24 -0.75
C GLN A 228 25.01 -3.25 -1.69
N PRO A 229 24.41 -2.04 -1.92
CA PRO A 229 25.12 -0.92 -2.53
C PRO A 229 26.34 -0.56 -1.67
N GLN A 230 27.51 -0.51 -2.29
CA GLN A 230 28.71 0.01 -1.65
C GLN A 230 28.67 1.53 -1.58
#